data_677a87f67c43d3f6173539b86df039e2
#
_entry.id   677a87f67c43d3f6173539b86df039e2
#
_cell.length_a   1.000
_cell.length_b   1.000
_cell.length_c   1.000
_cell.angle_alpha   90.00
_cell.angle_beta   90.00
_cell.angle_gamma   90.00
#
_symmetry.space_group_name_H-M   'P 1'
#
loop_
_entity.id
_entity.type
_entity.pdbx_description
1 polymer ?
#
loop_
_entity_poly.entity_id
_entity_poly.type
_entity_poly.pdbx_seq_one_letter_code
_entity_poly.pdbx_strand_id
1 'polypeptide(L)'
;LIQMNFFVADSLRIFYVNLDMPSEAPLEETLRQAVLVEQEVLKHLRPEENRAVTVNAGIKFTDAERLHGDQYGQVQVSLTPATGDSRRVSEIIDSMRQPLSELPVDGLVSFQEMTGGPPTAKPVVVKVRADDFTELRAATDAMINIVRNIPGTKDVVDNDVPGRQELVLELDYKAIRNAGLTPGQVARLLRLHLDGEVVAFMRDRGEKVELRVRGLNPDRQDIAS
;
A
#
# COMPACT_ATOMS: atom_id res chain seq x y z
N LEU A 1 -4.16 40.54 1.41
CA LEU A 1 -3.53 39.71 0.36
C LEU A 1 -4.60 38.79 -0.20
N ILE A 2 -5.03 39.00 -1.44
CA ILE A 2 -5.95 38.12 -2.14
C ILE A 2 -5.12 36.94 -2.64
N GLN A 3 -5.35 35.74 -2.09
CA GLN A 3 -4.79 34.51 -2.67
C GLN A 3 -5.58 34.22 -3.95
N MET A 4 -4.97 34.45 -5.09
CA MET A 4 -5.52 34.02 -6.36
C MET A 4 -5.05 32.61 -6.65
N ASN A 5 -5.95 31.62 -6.50
CA ASN A 5 -5.75 30.30 -7.07
C ASN A 5 -6.09 30.36 -8.56
N PHE A 6 -5.09 30.16 -9.41
CA PHE A 6 -5.24 30.18 -10.89
C PHE A 6 -6.09 29.01 -11.40
N PHE A 7 -6.10 27.91 -10.69
CA PHE A 7 -6.98 26.77 -10.92
C PHE A 7 -7.89 26.66 -9.69
N VAL A 8 -9.16 26.92 -9.88
CA VAL A 8 -10.18 26.48 -8.92
C VAL A 8 -10.19 24.96 -9.07
N ALA A 9 -9.41 24.28 -8.26
CA ALA A 9 -9.54 22.85 -8.11
C ALA A 9 -10.90 22.63 -7.41
N ASP A 10 -11.95 22.49 -8.23
CA ASP A 10 -13.18 21.86 -7.74
C ASP A 10 -12.73 20.50 -7.24
N SER A 11 -12.69 20.33 -5.93
CA SER A 11 -12.33 19.05 -5.35
C SER A 11 -13.34 18.04 -5.85
N LEU A 12 -12.85 17.10 -6.63
CA LEU A 12 -13.65 15.92 -6.95
C LEU A 12 -14.10 15.40 -5.59
N ARG A 13 -15.40 15.21 -5.43
CA ARG A 13 -15.94 14.69 -4.17
C ARG A 13 -15.61 13.21 -4.01
N ILE A 14 -14.31 12.92 -4.19
CA ILE A 14 -13.69 11.60 -4.09
C ILE A 14 -12.39 11.77 -3.33
N PHE A 15 -12.15 10.89 -2.38
CA PHE A 15 -10.86 10.78 -1.71
C PHE A 15 -10.54 9.30 -1.45
N TYR A 16 -9.27 9.04 -1.20
CA TYR A 16 -8.77 7.73 -0.86
C TYR A 16 -8.22 7.72 0.56
N VAL A 17 -8.48 6.62 1.25
CA VAL A 17 -7.78 6.25 2.48
C VAL A 17 -6.87 5.08 2.11
N ASN A 18 -5.58 5.32 2.10
CA ASN A 18 -4.57 4.34 1.75
C ASN A 18 -4.13 3.59 3.00
N LEU A 19 -3.91 2.31 2.86
CA LEU A 19 -3.29 1.43 3.84
C LEU A 19 -2.06 0.81 3.20
N ASP A 20 -0.88 1.21 3.64
CA ASP A 20 0.40 0.66 3.20
C ASP A 20 0.89 -0.33 4.26
N MET A 21 0.67 -1.62 4.00
CA MET A 21 1.10 -2.72 4.84
C MET A 21 2.62 -2.99 4.69
N PRO A 22 3.25 -3.71 5.62
CA PRO A 22 4.59 -4.24 5.41
C PRO A 22 4.69 -5.02 4.08
N SER A 23 5.87 -4.95 3.44
CA SER A 23 6.07 -5.49 2.08
C SER A 23 5.85 -7.01 1.96
N GLU A 24 5.94 -7.73 3.06
CA GLU A 24 5.69 -9.18 3.19
C GLU A 24 4.22 -9.53 3.48
N ALA A 25 3.37 -8.55 3.74
CA ALA A 25 1.97 -8.81 4.06
C ALA A 25 1.26 -9.54 2.89
N PRO A 26 0.59 -10.66 3.16
CA PRO A 26 -0.19 -11.34 2.14
C PRO A 26 -1.44 -10.54 1.79
N LEU A 27 -1.92 -10.72 0.55
CA LEU A 27 -3.07 -10.01 0.01
C LEU A 27 -4.33 -10.16 0.88
N GLU A 28 -4.56 -11.35 1.41
CA GLU A 28 -5.72 -11.66 2.26
C GLU A 28 -5.68 -10.84 3.57
N GLU A 29 -4.49 -10.67 4.14
CA GLU A 29 -4.30 -9.88 5.36
C GLU A 29 -4.51 -8.38 5.06
N THR A 30 -3.95 -7.90 3.96
CA THR A 30 -4.16 -6.53 3.49
C THR A 30 -5.65 -6.24 3.26
N LEU A 31 -6.37 -7.17 2.63
CA LEU A 31 -7.82 -7.04 2.42
C LEU A 31 -8.56 -7.01 3.77
N ARG A 32 -8.22 -7.91 4.68
CA ARG A 32 -8.83 -7.98 6.02
C ARG A 32 -8.68 -6.66 6.77
N GLN A 33 -7.48 -6.09 6.77
CA GLN A 33 -7.21 -4.83 7.45
C GLN A 33 -7.81 -3.63 6.71
N ALA A 34 -7.84 -3.63 5.38
CA ALA A 34 -8.51 -2.59 4.60
C ALA A 34 -10.02 -2.55 4.84
N VAL A 35 -10.66 -3.70 5.10
CA VAL A 35 -12.07 -3.76 5.52
C VAL A 35 -12.28 -3.13 6.91
N LEU A 36 -11.34 -3.28 7.85
CA LEU A 36 -11.42 -2.57 9.13
C LEU A 36 -11.34 -1.05 8.95
N VAL A 37 -10.47 -0.59 8.05
CA VAL A 37 -10.40 0.83 7.67
C VAL A 37 -11.71 1.31 7.06
N GLU A 38 -12.33 0.54 6.15
CA GLU A 38 -13.64 0.86 5.56
C GLU A 38 -14.70 1.02 6.63
N GLN A 39 -14.80 0.04 7.55
CA GLN A 39 -15.80 0.07 8.63
C GLN A 39 -15.66 1.32 9.50
N GLU A 40 -14.43 1.76 9.77
CA GLU A 40 -14.20 2.98 10.52
C GLU A 40 -14.58 4.23 9.70
N VAL A 41 -14.18 4.28 8.42
CA VAL A 41 -14.54 5.36 7.50
C VAL A 41 -16.06 5.56 7.44
N LEU A 42 -16.81 4.47 7.33
CA LEU A 42 -18.27 4.52 7.25
C LEU A 42 -18.94 5.16 8.48
N LYS A 43 -18.35 5.05 9.68
CA LYS A 43 -18.88 5.68 10.90
C LYS A 43 -18.80 7.21 10.87
N HIS A 44 -17.87 7.76 10.08
CA HIS A 44 -17.62 9.20 10.00
C HIS A 44 -18.31 9.87 8.80
N LEU A 45 -18.93 9.07 7.92
CA LEU A 45 -19.74 9.56 6.82
C LEU A 45 -21.21 9.69 7.24
N ARG A 46 -21.80 10.82 6.92
CA ARG A 46 -23.25 10.94 7.05
C ARG A 46 -23.94 10.17 5.93
N PRO A 47 -25.13 9.58 6.17
CA PRO A 47 -25.84 8.82 5.15
C PRO A 47 -26.05 9.60 3.84
N GLU A 48 -26.35 10.89 3.93
CA GLU A 48 -26.59 11.78 2.79
C GLU A 48 -25.31 12.15 2.03
N GLU A 49 -24.14 12.03 2.66
CA GLU A 49 -22.84 12.31 2.03
C GLU A 49 -22.26 11.11 1.29
N ASN A 50 -22.65 9.91 1.68
CA ASN A 50 -22.12 8.66 1.15
C ASN A 50 -22.82 8.28 -0.15
N ARG A 51 -22.08 8.31 -1.27
CA ARG A 51 -22.52 7.76 -2.55
C ARG A 51 -22.09 6.31 -2.71
N ALA A 52 -20.83 6.03 -2.46
CA ALA A 52 -20.24 4.70 -2.52
C ALA A 52 -18.91 4.65 -1.77
N VAL A 53 -18.65 3.55 -1.11
CA VAL A 53 -17.32 3.21 -0.56
C VAL A 53 -16.89 1.90 -1.18
N THR A 54 -15.65 1.82 -1.64
CA THR A 54 -15.09 0.63 -2.30
C THR A 54 -13.73 0.31 -1.71
N VAL A 55 -13.51 -0.94 -1.35
CA VAL A 55 -12.22 -1.43 -0.88
C VAL A 55 -11.47 -2.11 -2.02
N ASN A 56 -10.22 -1.76 -2.18
CA ASN A 56 -9.27 -2.40 -3.08
C ASN A 56 -8.11 -2.97 -2.26
N ALA A 57 -7.67 -4.17 -2.58
CA ALA A 57 -6.44 -4.75 -2.08
C ALA A 57 -5.59 -5.23 -3.25
N GLY A 58 -4.27 -5.13 -3.12
CA GLY A 58 -3.33 -5.47 -4.18
C GLY A 58 -3.08 -4.34 -5.20
N ILE A 59 -3.80 -3.23 -5.07
CA ILE A 59 -3.65 -2.06 -5.94
C ILE A 59 -3.88 -0.78 -5.15
N LYS A 60 -3.10 0.25 -5.47
CA LYS A 60 -3.26 1.61 -4.95
C LYS A 60 -3.18 2.61 -6.09
N PHE A 61 -4.20 3.45 -6.19
CA PHE A 61 -4.24 4.55 -7.15
C PHE A 61 -3.60 5.78 -6.52
N THR A 62 -2.65 6.37 -7.21
CA THR A 62 -2.05 7.66 -6.87
C THR A 62 -2.38 8.69 -7.94
N ASP A 63 -2.02 9.95 -7.72
CA ASP A 63 -2.24 11.01 -8.72
C ASP A 63 -1.44 10.77 -10.01
N ALA A 64 -0.32 10.03 -9.94
CA ALA A 64 0.60 9.83 -11.05
C ALA A 64 0.45 8.45 -11.70
N GLU A 65 0.23 7.41 -10.91
CA GLU A 65 0.32 6.01 -11.37
C GLU A 65 -0.51 5.05 -10.53
N ARG A 66 -0.56 3.81 -10.97
CA ARG A 66 -1.14 2.70 -10.23
C ARG A 66 -0.02 1.84 -9.67
N LEU A 67 0.02 1.68 -8.38
CA LEU A 67 0.96 0.79 -7.70
C LEU A 67 0.30 -0.57 -7.51
N HIS A 68 1.03 -1.64 -7.81
CA HIS A 68 0.59 -3.02 -7.64
C HIS A 68 1.45 -3.71 -6.60
N GLY A 69 0.84 -4.46 -5.71
CA GLY A 69 1.53 -5.26 -4.69
C GLY A 69 0.58 -5.66 -3.57
N ASP A 70 0.77 -6.84 -3.03
CA ASP A 70 -0.10 -7.44 -2.02
C ASP A 70 -0.22 -6.57 -0.75
N GLN A 71 0.79 -5.73 -0.48
CA GLN A 71 0.85 -4.80 0.64
C GLN A 71 -0.05 -3.56 0.49
N TYR A 72 -0.62 -3.30 -0.68
CA TYR A 72 -1.42 -2.09 -0.88
C TYR A 72 -2.89 -2.34 -0.65
N GLY A 73 -3.45 -1.63 0.35
CA GLY A 73 -4.88 -1.49 0.58
C GLY A 73 -5.34 -0.07 0.28
N GLN A 74 -6.53 0.10 -0.24
CA GLN A 74 -7.09 1.43 -0.51
C GLN A 74 -8.61 1.41 -0.38
N VAL A 75 -9.14 2.33 0.41
CA VAL A 75 -10.57 2.60 0.51
C VAL A 75 -10.87 3.84 -0.31
N GLN A 76 -11.63 3.70 -1.38
CA GLN A 76 -12.13 4.79 -2.20
C GLN A 76 -13.47 5.25 -1.65
N VAL A 77 -13.57 6.52 -1.32
CA VAL A 77 -14.81 7.16 -0.87
C VAL A 77 -15.30 8.11 -1.95
N SER A 78 -16.45 7.81 -2.51
CA SER A 78 -17.17 8.69 -3.43
C SER A 78 -18.31 9.35 -2.68
N LEU A 79 -18.31 10.67 -2.64
CA LEU A 79 -19.35 11.45 -1.97
C LEU A 79 -20.44 11.89 -2.95
N THR A 80 -21.62 12.20 -2.43
CA THR A 80 -22.69 12.82 -3.18
C THR A 80 -22.28 14.21 -3.69
N PRO A 81 -22.88 14.72 -4.78
CA PRO A 81 -22.65 16.09 -5.23
C PRO A 81 -22.84 17.11 -4.10
N ALA A 82 -22.01 18.16 -4.09
CA ALA A 82 -22.10 19.19 -3.07
C ALA A 82 -23.43 19.94 -3.13
N THR A 83 -24.04 20.13 -1.99
CA THR A 83 -25.16 21.05 -1.75
C THR A 83 -24.71 22.15 -0.79
N GLY A 84 -25.52 23.17 -0.55
CA GLY A 84 -25.13 24.30 0.31
C GLY A 84 -24.68 23.92 1.72
N ASP A 85 -25.21 22.81 2.26
CA ASP A 85 -24.90 22.33 3.61
C ASP A 85 -23.90 21.17 3.65
N SER A 86 -23.28 20.82 2.51
CA SER A 86 -22.32 19.73 2.43
C SER A 86 -21.01 20.11 3.08
N ARG A 87 -20.47 19.21 3.90
CA ARG A 87 -19.09 19.35 4.41
C ARG A 87 -18.09 19.30 3.23
N ARG A 88 -17.00 20.05 3.37
CA ARG A 88 -15.86 19.93 2.43
C ARG A 88 -15.16 18.59 2.62
N VAL A 89 -14.56 18.10 1.53
CA VAL A 89 -13.81 16.82 1.57
C VAL A 89 -12.74 16.86 2.65
N SER A 90 -12.00 17.98 2.77
CA SER A 90 -10.98 18.14 3.80
C SER A 90 -11.53 18.08 5.23
N GLU A 91 -12.74 18.58 5.48
CA GLU A 91 -13.40 18.51 6.80
C GLU A 91 -13.81 17.08 7.15
N ILE A 92 -14.26 16.33 6.16
CA ILE A 92 -14.59 14.91 6.30
C ILE A 92 -13.32 14.11 6.63
N ILE A 93 -12.25 14.31 5.85
CA ILE A 93 -10.95 13.68 6.07
C ILE A 93 -10.42 14.00 7.47
N ASP A 94 -10.47 15.27 7.87
CA ASP A 94 -9.97 15.69 9.18
C ASP A 94 -10.74 15.04 10.35
N SER A 95 -12.05 14.79 10.18
CA SER A 95 -12.84 14.07 11.17
C SER A 95 -12.45 12.59 11.35
N MET A 96 -11.79 12.01 10.36
CA MET A 96 -11.39 10.60 10.35
C MET A 96 -9.93 10.39 10.79
N ARG A 97 -9.08 11.43 10.79
CA ARG A 97 -7.63 11.28 11.01
C ARG A 97 -7.29 10.62 12.34
N GLN A 98 -7.85 11.13 13.43
CA GLN A 98 -7.57 10.57 14.76
C GLN A 98 -8.13 9.15 14.89
N PRO A 99 -9.41 8.87 14.63
CA PRO A 99 -9.95 7.52 14.73
C PRO A 99 -9.18 6.50 13.89
N LEU A 100 -8.81 6.84 12.66
CA LEU A 100 -8.06 5.92 11.78
C LEU A 100 -6.60 5.74 12.22
N SER A 101 -5.99 6.72 12.87
CA SER A 101 -4.64 6.57 13.44
C SER A 101 -4.59 5.68 14.68
N GLU A 102 -5.72 5.47 15.33
CA GLU A 102 -5.87 4.63 16.53
C GLU A 102 -6.32 3.20 16.20
N LEU A 103 -6.62 2.92 14.92
CA LEU A 103 -6.98 1.57 14.50
C LEU A 103 -5.80 0.59 14.70
N PRO A 104 -6.08 -0.62 15.21
CA PRO A 104 -5.08 -1.65 15.37
C PRO A 104 -4.79 -2.33 14.01
N VAL A 105 -4.18 -1.57 13.10
CA VAL A 105 -3.72 -2.07 11.80
C VAL A 105 -2.20 -2.04 11.74
N ASP A 106 -1.61 -3.02 11.08
CA ASP A 106 -0.15 -3.16 10.99
C ASP A 106 0.45 -2.29 9.88
N GLY A 107 -0.38 -1.51 9.21
CA GLY A 107 0.01 -0.66 8.09
C GLY A 107 -0.07 0.84 8.39
N LEU A 108 0.56 1.62 7.52
CA LEU A 108 0.47 3.08 7.55
C LEU A 108 -0.80 3.55 6.86
N VAL A 109 -1.66 4.23 7.62
CA VAL A 109 -2.86 4.87 7.07
C VAL A 109 -2.53 6.30 6.62
N SER A 110 -2.90 6.63 5.39
CA SER A 110 -2.75 7.98 4.84
C SER A 110 -3.94 8.38 3.99
N PHE A 111 -4.12 9.68 3.77
CA PHE A 111 -5.24 10.23 3.02
C PHE A 111 -4.75 10.88 1.73
N GLN A 112 -5.56 10.75 0.68
CA GLN A 112 -5.32 11.38 -0.60
C GLN A 112 -6.62 11.97 -1.11
N GLU A 113 -6.71 13.29 -1.16
CA GLU A 113 -7.84 14.00 -1.75
C GLU A 113 -7.63 14.09 -3.28
N MET A 114 -8.66 13.73 -4.05
CA MET A 114 -8.64 13.87 -5.49
C MET A 114 -9.02 15.30 -5.87
N THR A 115 -8.11 16.00 -6.53
CA THR A 115 -8.35 17.33 -7.07
C THR A 115 -8.63 17.25 -8.56
N GLY A 116 -9.64 17.99 -9.05
CA GLY A 116 -9.87 18.17 -10.49
C GLY A 116 -8.76 19.04 -11.08
N GLY A 117 -8.09 18.55 -12.10
CA GLY A 117 -7.01 19.28 -12.76
C GLY A 117 -5.82 18.39 -13.12
N PRO A 118 -4.77 18.96 -13.73
CA PRO A 118 -3.55 18.19 -13.95
C PRO A 118 -2.96 17.74 -12.61
N PRO A 119 -2.33 16.56 -12.56
CA PRO A 119 -1.69 16.06 -11.34
C PRO A 119 -0.73 17.13 -10.79
N THR A 120 -1.04 17.64 -9.62
CA THR A 120 -0.15 18.58 -8.94
C THR A 120 0.75 17.79 -8.00
N ALA A 121 2.04 18.02 -8.10
CA ALA A 121 2.97 17.51 -7.10
C ALA A 121 2.53 17.96 -5.69
N LYS A 122 2.83 17.17 -4.67
CA LYS A 122 2.62 17.60 -3.28
C LYS A 122 3.18 19.03 -3.12
N PRO A 123 2.51 19.91 -2.36
CA PRO A 123 2.89 21.32 -2.29
C PRO A 123 4.32 21.53 -1.75
N VAL A 124 4.82 20.56 -0.99
CA VAL A 124 6.20 20.56 -0.51
C VAL A 124 6.85 19.22 -0.83
N VAL A 125 7.90 19.25 -1.63
CA VAL A 125 8.74 18.08 -1.95
C VAL A 125 10.18 18.43 -1.62
N VAL A 126 10.76 17.71 -0.68
CA VAL A 126 12.16 17.87 -0.28
C VAL A 126 12.94 16.67 -0.79
N LYS A 127 14.04 16.90 -1.52
CA LYS A 127 14.96 15.85 -1.96
C LYS A 127 16.17 15.84 -1.05
N VAL A 128 16.34 14.76 -0.30
CA VAL A 128 17.55 14.50 0.50
C VAL A 128 18.50 13.64 -0.34
N ARG A 129 19.79 13.92 -0.29
CA ARG A 129 20.83 13.16 -0.99
C ARG A 129 22.01 12.94 -0.06
N ALA A 130 22.55 11.74 -0.07
CA ALA A 130 23.80 11.37 0.60
C ALA A 130 24.45 10.24 -0.19
N ASP A 131 25.74 10.00 0.03
CA ASP A 131 26.48 8.92 -0.62
C ASP A 131 26.33 7.59 0.16
N ASP A 132 26.01 7.67 1.44
CA ASP A 132 25.79 6.52 2.33
C ASP A 132 24.30 6.43 2.74
N PHE A 133 23.75 5.21 2.75
CA PHE A 133 22.35 4.99 3.08
C PHE A 133 22.02 5.33 4.54
N THR A 134 22.93 5.08 5.47
CA THR A 134 22.72 5.37 6.89
C THR A 134 22.66 6.88 7.14
N GLU A 135 23.54 7.65 6.48
CA GLU A 135 23.49 9.10 6.51
C GLU A 135 22.24 9.65 5.84
N LEU A 136 21.85 9.07 4.69
CA LEU A 136 20.64 9.43 3.96
C LEU A 136 19.40 9.24 4.85
N ARG A 137 19.30 8.09 5.53
CA ARG A 137 18.17 7.79 6.42
C ARG A 137 18.12 8.76 7.59
N ALA A 138 19.26 8.99 8.27
CA ALA A 138 19.33 9.92 9.40
C ALA A 138 18.95 11.36 8.99
N ALA A 139 19.43 11.81 7.82
CA ALA A 139 19.09 13.14 7.29
C ALA A 139 17.60 13.24 6.91
N THR A 140 17.04 12.17 6.34
CA THR A 140 15.60 12.10 5.98
C THR A 140 14.73 12.16 7.23
N ASP A 141 15.05 11.38 8.27
CA ASP A 141 14.32 11.40 9.54
C ASP A 141 14.38 12.77 10.22
N ALA A 142 15.53 13.43 10.20
CA ALA A 142 15.68 14.79 10.72
C ALA A 142 14.80 15.77 9.94
N MET A 143 14.77 15.66 8.60
CA MET A 143 13.94 16.51 7.75
C MET A 143 12.44 16.27 7.98
N ILE A 144 12.00 15.02 8.10
CA ILE A 144 10.63 14.66 8.43
C ILE A 144 10.21 15.32 9.76
N ASN A 145 11.08 15.23 10.77
CA ASN A 145 10.80 15.83 12.08
C ASN A 145 10.69 17.36 12.00
N ILE A 146 11.54 18.02 11.22
CA ILE A 146 11.45 19.47 11.00
C ILE A 146 10.12 19.83 10.34
N VAL A 147 9.78 19.13 9.25
CA VAL A 147 8.55 19.42 8.50
C VAL A 147 7.30 19.14 9.32
N ARG A 148 7.26 18.06 10.10
CA ARG A 148 6.13 17.73 10.98
C ARG A 148 5.86 18.79 12.04
N ASN A 149 6.89 19.50 12.48
CA ASN A 149 6.77 20.57 13.46
C ASN A 149 6.31 21.91 12.88
N ILE A 150 6.16 22.03 11.56
CA ILE A 150 5.64 23.24 10.92
C ILE A 150 4.10 23.22 11.04
N PRO A 151 3.47 24.25 11.64
CA PRO A 151 2.02 24.30 11.74
C PRO A 151 1.33 24.23 10.38
N GLY A 152 0.31 23.37 10.26
CA GLY A 152 -0.46 23.20 9.03
C GLY A 152 0.07 22.13 8.08
N THR A 153 1.21 21.50 8.36
CA THR A 153 1.67 20.35 7.58
C THR A 153 0.89 19.09 7.97
N LYS A 154 0.53 18.30 6.96
CA LYS A 154 -0.19 17.02 7.10
C LYS A 154 0.44 16.00 6.14
N ASP A 155 0.29 14.71 6.46
CA ASP A 155 0.70 13.59 5.60
C ASP A 155 2.18 13.66 5.14
N VAL A 156 3.07 13.95 6.11
CA VAL A 156 4.52 14.00 5.89
C VAL A 156 5.05 12.58 5.82
N VAL A 157 5.41 12.14 4.62
CA VAL A 157 5.93 10.80 4.34
C VAL A 157 7.16 10.90 3.45
N ASP A 158 8.05 9.92 3.55
CA ASP A 158 9.13 9.71 2.58
C ASP A 158 8.71 8.67 1.51
N ASN A 159 9.58 8.44 0.57
CA ASN A 159 9.42 7.43 -0.47
C ASN A 159 10.36 6.23 -0.28
N ASP A 160 10.98 6.10 0.89
CA ASP A 160 11.81 4.96 1.25
C ASP A 160 10.89 3.83 1.74
N VAL A 161 10.48 2.97 0.79
CA VAL A 161 9.69 1.79 1.09
C VAL A 161 10.66 0.65 1.40
N PRO A 162 10.60 0.03 2.59
CA PRO A 162 11.40 -1.14 2.91
C PRO A 162 11.26 -2.21 1.81
N GLY A 163 12.41 -2.70 1.32
CA GLY A 163 12.44 -3.80 0.36
C GLY A 163 11.81 -5.07 0.94
N ARG A 164 11.44 -6.00 0.05
CA ARG A 164 11.02 -7.33 0.47
C ARG A 164 12.20 -8.07 1.10
N GLN A 165 11.92 -8.86 2.12
CA GLN A 165 12.93 -9.74 2.70
C GLN A 165 13.41 -10.74 1.65
N GLU A 166 14.71 -10.89 1.51
CA GLU A 166 15.33 -11.90 0.66
C GLU A 166 15.79 -13.08 1.49
N LEU A 167 15.41 -14.28 1.05
CA LEU A 167 15.98 -15.50 1.58
C LEU A 167 17.20 -15.87 0.75
N VAL A 168 18.40 -15.64 1.28
CA VAL A 168 19.66 -16.04 0.66
C VAL A 168 19.99 -17.47 1.08
N LEU A 169 20.02 -18.38 0.11
CA LEU A 169 20.27 -19.80 0.34
C LEU A 169 21.72 -20.14 0.02
N GLU A 170 22.45 -20.62 0.99
CA GLU A 170 23.77 -21.20 0.80
C GLU A 170 23.65 -22.71 0.55
N LEU A 171 24.12 -23.16 -0.60
CA LEU A 171 24.04 -24.56 -1.02
C LEU A 171 25.23 -25.36 -0.49
N ASP A 172 24.99 -26.41 0.30
CA ASP A 172 26.01 -27.41 0.61
C ASP A 172 26.19 -28.38 -0.58
N TYR A 173 27.12 -28.03 -1.48
CA TYR A 173 27.41 -28.82 -2.69
C TYR A 173 27.90 -30.24 -2.38
N LYS A 174 28.48 -30.49 -1.20
CA LYS A 174 28.92 -31.82 -0.79
C LYS A 174 27.72 -32.68 -0.40
N ALA A 175 26.83 -32.16 0.42
CA ALA A 175 25.60 -32.82 0.80
C ALA A 175 24.70 -33.10 -0.43
N ILE A 176 24.53 -32.14 -1.33
CA ILE A 176 23.76 -32.27 -2.57
C ILE A 176 24.30 -33.44 -3.43
N ARG A 177 25.62 -33.51 -3.60
CA ARG A 177 26.28 -34.57 -4.38
C ARG A 177 26.11 -35.93 -3.73
N ASN A 178 26.26 -36.00 -2.40
CA ASN A 178 26.09 -37.25 -1.64
C ASN A 178 24.64 -37.75 -1.71
N ALA A 179 23.68 -36.85 -1.82
CA ALA A 179 22.26 -37.18 -2.03
C ALA A 179 21.92 -37.59 -3.49
N GLY A 180 22.90 -37.54 -4.40
CA GLY A 180 22.69 -37.83 -5.81
C GLY A 180 21.88 -36.76 -6.56
N LEU A 181 21.81 -35.57 -6.02
CA LEU A 181 21.08 -34.43 -6.58
C LEU A 181 22.02 -33.45 -7.29
N THR A 182 21.46 -32.61 -8.14
CA THR A 182 22.13 -31.47 -8.72
C THR A 182 21.67 -30.17 -8.04
N PRO A 183 22.50 -29.11 -8.03
CA PRO A 183 22.08 -27.79 -7.50
C PRO A 183 20.80 -27.27 -8.15
N GLY A 184 20.61 -27.50 -9.45
CA GLY A 184 19.41 -27.10 -10.17
C GLY A 184 18.14 -27.83 -9.71
N GLN A 185 18.26 -29.12 -9.35
CA GLN A 185 17.13 -29.88 -8.77
C GLN A 185 16.75 -29.34 -7.39
N VAL A 186 17.75 -29.02 -6.56
CA VAL A 186 17.50 -28.43 -5.22
C VAL A 186 16.83 -27.06 -5.36
N ALA A 187 17.33 -26.19 -6.25
CA ALA A 187 16.74 -24.87 -6.50
C ALA A 187 15.29 -25.00 -7.01
N ARG A 188 15.01 -25.97 -7.87
CA ARG A 188 13.64 -26.21 -8.38
C ARG A 188 12.71 -26.71 -7.27
N LEU A 189 13.17 -27.62 -6.42
CA LEU A 189 12.39 -28.11 -5.27
C LEU A 189 12.05 -27.01 -4.30
N LEU A 190 13.01 -26.13 -4.00
CA LEU A 190 12.78 -24.97 -3.14
C LEU A 190 11.77 -24.00 -3.77
N ARG A 191 11.91 -23.68 -5.05
CA ARG A 191 10.94 -22.86 -5.77
C ARG A 191 9.55 -23.48 -5.77
N LEU A 192 9.45 -24.78 -6.03
CA LEU A 192 8.18 -25.50 -5.98
C LEU A 192 7.52 -25.41 -4.61
N HIS A 193 8.33 -25.46 -3.55
CA HIS A 193 7.85 -25.42 -2.17
C HIS A 193 7.41 -24.02 -1.77
N LEU A 194 8.18 -22.99 -2.12
CA LEU A 194 7.94 -21.59 -1.72
C LEU A 194 6.91 -20.90 -2.63
N ASP A 195 7.16 -20.89 -3.93
CA ASP A 195 6.38 -20.11 -4.91
C ASP A 195 5.36 -20.97 -5.67
N GLY A 196 5.64 -22.24 -5.74
CA GLY A 196 4.94 -23.17 -6.63
C GLY A 196 5.39 -23.04 -8.08
N GLU A 197 5.00 -24.02 -8.88
CA GLU A 197 5.29 -24.09 -10.34
C GLU A 197 4.00 -24.32 -11.12
N VAL A 198 3.83 -23.60 -12.23
CA VAL A 198 2.74 -23.86 -13.16
C VAL A 198 3.09 -25.13 -13.93
N VAL A 199 2.40 -26.22 -13.62
CA VAL A 199 2.67 -27.56 -14.18
C VAL A 199 1.81 -27.89 -15.39
N ALA A 200 0.67 -27.21 -15.54
CA ALA A 200 -0.23 -27.45 -16.65
C ALA A 200 -1.15 -26.25 -16.89
N PHE A 201 -1.83 -26.28 -18.01
CA PHE A 201 -2.90 -25.34 -18.34
C PHE A 201 -4.15 -26.12 -18.69
N MET A 202 -5.29 -25.62 -18.25
CA MET A 202 -6.58 -26.12 -18.69
C MET A 202 -7.42 -24.99 -19.31
N ARG A 203 -8.44 -25.35 -20.08
CA ARG A 203 -9.44 -24.36 -20.52
C ARG A 203 -10.74 -24.59 -19.76
N ASP A 204 -11.20 -23.57 -19.10
CA ASP A 204 -12.52 -23.54 -18.49
C ASP A 204 -13.31 -22.36 -19.07
N ARG A 205 -14.50 -22.64 -19.60
CA ARG A 205 -15.43 -21.64 -20.19
C ARG A 205 -14.76 -20.70 -21.22
N GLY A 206 -13.76 -21.20 -21.94
CA GLY A 206 -13.03 -20.43 -22.96
C GLY A 206 -11.80 -19.69 -22.44
N GLU A 207 -11.62 -19.60 -21.14
CA GLU A 207 -10.45 -18.98 -20.50
C GLU A 207 -9.32 -20.00 -20.24
N LYS A 208 -8.08 -19.52 -20.33
CA LYS A 208 -6.91 -20.32 -19.99
C LYS A 208 -6.65 -20.24 -18.49
N VAL A 209 -6.79 -21.36 -17.80
CA VAL A 209 -6.56 -21.48 -16.36
C VAL A 209 -5.21 -22.16 -16.13
N GLU A 210 -4.35 -21.56 -15.33
CA GLU A 210 -3.06 -22.12 -14.92
C GLU A 210 -3.25 -23.04 -13.71
N LEU A 211 -2.69 -24.25 -13.82
CA LEU A 211 -2.61 -25.19 -12.69
C LEU A 211 -1.26 -25.02 -12.02
N ARG A 212 -1.25 -24.42 -10.85
CA ARG A 212 -0.05 -24.23 -10.06
C ARG A 212 -0.01 -25.26 -8.92
N VAL A 213 1.10 -25.98 -8.84
CA VAL A 213 1.39 -26.89 -7.71
C VAL A 213 2.34 -26.18 -6.78
N ARG A 214 2.02 -26.17 -5.48
CA ARG A 214 2.84 -25.60 -4.41
C ARG A 214 2.87 -26.56 -3.23
N GLY A 215 3.97 -26.57 -2.49
CA GLY A 215 4.05 -27.29 -1.22
C GLY A 215 2.98 -26.79 -0.26
N LEU A 216 2.31 -27.70 0.44
CA LEU A 216 1.50 -27.36 1.59
C LEU A 216 2.46 -26.95 2.70
N ASN A 217 2.65 -25.65 2.88
CA ASN A 217 3.39 -25.17 4.04
C ASN A 217 2.49 -24.27 4.88
N PRO A 218 2.11 -24.70 6.09
CA PRO A 218 1.44 -23.85 7.05
C PRO A 218 2.37 -22.76 7.61
N ASP A 219 3.69 -22.95 7.62
CA ASP A 219 4.62 -22.12 8.39
C ASP A 219 5.71 -21.49 7.50
N ARG A 220 5.36 -20.46 6.73
CA ARG A 220 6.34 -19.56 6.12
C ARG A 220 7.18 -18.81 7.18
N GLN A 221 6.71 -18.78 8.42
CA GLN A 221 7.37 -18.11 9.54
C GLN A 221 8.55 -18.93 10.11
N ASP A 222 8.56 -20.24 9.94
CA ASP A 222 9.63 -21.11 10.46
C ASP A 222 10.91 -21.14 9.61
N ILE A 223 10.90 -20.54 8.41
CA ILE A 223 12.10 -20.53 7.53
C ILE A 223 13.06 -19.40 7.91
N ALA A 224 12.61 -18.44 8.69
CA ALA A 224 13.38 -17.27 9.14
C ALA A 224 13.91 -17.35 10.57
N SER A 225 13.74 -18.50 11.26
CA SER A 225 14.22 -18.75 12.62
C SER A 225 15.52 -19.55 12.65
#